data_84b8059a677984b5a70ee6221c4c1984
#
_entry.id   84b8059a677984b5a70ee6221c4c1984
#
_cell.length_a   1.000
_cell.length_b   1.000
_cell.length_c   1.000
_cell.angle_alpha   90.00
_cell.angle_beta   90.00
_cell.angle_gamma   90.00
#
_symmetry.space_group_name_H-M   'P 1'
#
loop_
_entity.id
_entity.type
_entity.pdbx_description
1 polymer ?
#
loop_
_entity_poly.entity_id
_entity_poly.type
_entity_poly.pdbx_seq_one_letter_code
_entity_poly.pdbx_strand_id
1 'polypeptide(L)'
;QMTQLICCSEAEAETDRQITLPRLRALFAAVRDFDARFTARKRERKLLEFSDFEHLALRLLRTPEGTPTPLCENIRQDYAAVMVDEYQDTNALQDALYRCLAAPAGDNLFLVGDLKQSIYRFRQAEPGIFRQKLDSWPLLPGAKARPRPPEGTPGTDALLALDANFRSAPQVVAGINYLFEQLMTPELGDTAYGDGQVLVCGAPGEYQGSVEVQFLPDDEAETDAGWIAERIEQLVSAGEPVREGSTTR
;
A
#
# COMPACT_ATOMS: atom_id res chain seq x y z
N GLN A 1 -0.19 -35.18 -6.66
CA GLN A 1 -0.88 -34.12 -5.91
C GLN A 1 -1.94 -33.37 -6.74
N MET A 2 -1.90 -33.35 -8.08
CA MET A 2 -2.96 -32.74 -8.92
C MET A 2 -4.25 -33.57 -9.00
N THR A 3 -4.20 -34.87 -8.76
CA THR A 3 -5.38 -35.78 -8.87
C THR A 3 -6.41 -35.58 -7.72
N GLN A 4 -6.05 -34.90 -6.64
CA GLN A 4 -6.97 -34.62 -5.53
C GLN A 4 -7.82 -33.36 -5.70
N LEU A 5 -7.58 -32.55 -6.74
CA LEU A 5 -8.31 -31.32 -6.99
C LEU A 5 -9.51 -31.48 -7.95
N ILE A 6 -9.64 -32.63 -8.61
CA ILE A 6 -10.77 -32.91 -9.52
C ILE A 6 -11.73 -33.84 -8.79
N CYS A 7 -12.74 -33.23 -8.15
CA CYS A 7 -13.76 -33.94 -7.35
C CYS A 7 -15.00 -34.38 -8.15
N CYS A 8 -15.03 -34.19 -9.47
CA CYS A 8 -16.20 -34.51 -10.29
C CYS A 8 -15.81 -35.20 -11.58
N SER A 9 -16.73 -36.01 -12.13
CA SER A 9 -16.60 -36.61 -13.48
C SER A 9 -16.83 -35.54 -14.57
N GLU A 10 -16.41 -35.82 -15.79
CA GLU A 10 -16.63 -34.95 -16.95
C GLU A 10 -18.13 -34.68 -17.19
N ALA A 11 -18.98 -35.70 -16.99
CA ALA A 11 -20.43 -35.58 -17.13
C ALA A 11 -21.05 -34.66 -16.05
N GLU A 12 -20.59 -34.73 -14.80
CA GLU A 12 -21.01 -33.86 -13.73
C GLU A 12 -20.56 -32.44 -14.00
N ALA A 13 -19.31 -32.25 -14.42
CA ALA A 13 -18.77 -30.91 -14.77
C ALA A 13 -19.57 -30.27 -15.92
N GLU A 14 -19.96 -31.06 -16.94
CA GLU A 14 -20.81 -30.56 -18.03
C GLU A 14 -22.21 -30.21 -17.56
N THR A 15 -22.79 -30.98 -16.65
CA THR A 15 -24.10 -30.68 -16.06
C THR A 15 -24.04 -29.39 -15.24
N ASP A 16 -23.01 -29.23 -14.40
CA ASP A 16 -22.80 -28.02 -13.64
C ASP A 16 -22.59 -26.80 -14.53
N ARG A 17 -21.84 -26.97 -15.62
CA ARG A 17 -21.64 -25.93 -16.64
C ARG A 17 -22.95 -25.49 -17.29
N GLN A 18 -23.81 -26.43 -17.65
CA GLN A 18 -25.12 -26.13 -18.25
C GLN A 18 -26.04 -25.36 -17.29
N ILE A 19 -25.97 -25.65 -16.01
CA ILE A 19 -26.75 -24.95 -14.97
C ILE A 19 -26.15 -23.59 -14.65
N THR A 20 -24.83 -23.51 -14.53
CA THR A 20 -24.12 -22.33 -14.03
C THR A 20 -23.94 -21.26 -15.11
N LEU A 21 -23.60 -21.65 -16.34
CA LEU A 21 -23.29 -20.72 -17.42
C LEU A 21 -24.43 -19.75 -17.78
N PRO A 22 -25.70 -20.17 -17.87
CA PRO A 22 -26.82 -19.22 -18.11
C PRO A 22 -26.98 -18.20 -16.97
N ARG A 23 -26.80 -18.64 -15.72
CA ARG A 23 -26.86 -17.77 -14.53
C ARG A 23 -25.74 -16.73 -14.52
N LEU A 24 -24.50 -17.16 -14.82
CA LEU A 24 -23.36 -16.24 -14.96
C LEU A 24 -23.57 -15.26 -16.10
N ARG A 25 -24.07 -15.71 -17.25
CA ARG A 25 -24.39 -14.81 -18.38
C ARG A 25 -25.45 -13.78 -18.00
N ALA A 26 -26.51 -14.19 -17.30
CA ALA A 26 -27.53 -13.26 -16.80
C ALA A 26 -26.95 -12.26 -15.80
N LEU A 27 -26.11 -12.71 -14.88
CA LEU A 27 -25.40 -11.83 -13.93
C LEU A 27 -24.53 -10.81 -14.65
N PHE A 28 -23.68 -11.23 -15.58
CA PHE A 28 -22.84 -10.32 -16.37
C PHE A 28 -23.65 -9.36 -17.25
N ALA A 29 -24.80 -9.80 -17.76
CA ALA A 29 -25.70 -8.91 -18.50
C ALA A 29 -26.29 -7.84 -17.58
N ALA A 30 -26.74 -8.22 -16.39
CA ALA A 30 -27.26 -7.29 -15.38
C ALA A 30 -26.21 -6.28 -14.91
N VAL A 31 -24.97 -6.74 -14.67
CA VAL A 31 -23.85 -5.85 -14.28
C VAL A 31 -23.54 -4.84 -15.40
N ARG A 32 -23.51 -5.27 -16.65
CA ARG A 32 -23.29 -4.36 -17.80
C ARG A 32 -24.43 -3.35 -18.00
N ASP A 33 -25.67 -3.79 -17.83
CA ASP A 33 -26.84 -2.88 -17.93
C ASP A 33 -26.82 -1.86 -16.79
N PHE A 34 -26.50 -2.30 -15.56
CA PHE A 34 -26.30 -1.40 -14.43
C PHE A 34 -25.21 -0.36 -14.70
N ASP A 35 -24.02 -0.80 -15.12
CA ASP A 35 -22.88 0.09 -15.40
C ASP A 35 -23.23 1.12 -16.49
N ALA A 36 -23.89 0.70 -17.56
CA ALA A 36 -24.32 1.59 -18.64
C ALA A 36 -25.31 2.65 -18.13
N ARG A 37 -26.34 2.24 -17.36
CA ARG A 37 -27.33 3.16 -16.76
C ARG A 37 -26.71 4.09 -15.73
N PHE A 38 -25.85 3.56 -14.88
CA PHE A 38 -25.16 4.32 -13.85
C PHE A 38 -24.26 5.40 -14.47
N THR A 39 -23.46 5.02 -15.47
CA THR A 39 -22.61 5.94 -16.23
C THR A 39 -23.43 7.02 -16.94
N ALA A 40 -24.55 6.65 -17.59
CA ALA A 40 -25.45 7.61 -18.22
C ALA A 40 -26.03 8.60 -17.19
N ARG A 41 -26.42 8.11 -16.02
CA ARG A 41 -26.97 8.95 -14.95
C ARG A 41 -25.95 9.89 -14.35
N LYS A 42 -24.68 9.45 -14.18
CA LYS A 42 -23.57 10.33 -13.76
C LYS A 42 -23.36 11.45 -14.78
N ARG A 43 -23.33 11.14 -16.07
CA ARG A 43 -23.18 12.14 -17.15
C ARG A 43 -24.31 13.15 -17.17
N GLU A 44 -25.57 12.70 -17.06
CA GLU A 44 -26.76 13.59 -16.99
C GLU A 44 -26.65 14.57 -15.82
N ARG A 45 -26.19 14.08 -14.66
CA ARG A 45 -26.02 14.88 -13.44
C ARG A 45 -24.71 15.65 -13.38
N LYS A 46 -23.80 15.47 -14.35
CA LYS A 46 -22.44 16.04 -14.37
C LYS A 46 -21.66 15.70 -13.11
N LEU A 47 -21.76 14.45 -12.64
CA LEU A 47 -21.08 13.93 -11.46
C LEU A 47 -19.99 12.94 -11.88
N LEU A 48 -18.88 12.93 -11.14
CA LEU A 48 -17.81 11.95 -11.23
C LEU A 48 -17.52 11.41 -9.85
N GLU A 49 -17.20 10.12 -9.78
CA GLU A 49 -16.65 9.47 -8.59
C GLU A 49 -15.11 9.50 -8.65
N PHE A 50 -14.43 9.28 -7.53
CA PHE A 50 -12.95 9.25 -7.51
C PHE A 50 -12.38 8.23 -8.50
N SER A 51 -12.97 7.04 -8.59
CA SER A 51 -12.56 6.02 -9.55
C SER A 51 -12.72 6.45 -11.02
N ASP A 52 -13.69 7.32 -11.33
CA ASP A 52 -13.85 7.83 -12.69
C ASP A 52 -12.65 8.68 -13.12
N PHE A 53 -12.04 9.46 -12.20
CA PHE A 53 -10.86 10.27 -12.52
C PHE A 53 -9.68 9.38 -12.95
N GLU A 54 -9.43 8.30 -12.20
CA GLU A 54 -8.35 7.37 -12.51
C GLU A 54 -8.57 6.67 -13.86
N HIS A 55 -9.79 6.17 -14.10
CA HIS A 55 -10.14 5.50 -15.36
C HIS A 55 -10.10 6.46 -16.56
N LEU A 56 -10.61 7.67 -16.40
CA LEU A 56 -10.59 8.68 -17.47
C LEU A 56 -9.17 9.13 -17.78
N ALA A 57 -8.36 9.36 -16.74
CA ALA A 57 -6.95 9.70 -16.91
C ALA A 57 -6.20 8.60 -17.69
N LEU A 58 -6.39 7.33 -17.29
CA LEU A 58 -5.73 6.23 -17.99
C LEU A 58 -6.18 6.11 -19.45
N ARG A 59 -7.47 6.34 -19.76
CA ARG A 59 -7.98 6.36 -21.13
C ARG A 59 -7.41 7.49 -21.98
N LEU A 60 -7.07 8.62 -21.37
CA LEU A 60 -6.39 9.74 -22.06
C LEU A 60 -4.91 9.45 -22.31
N LEU A 61 -4.27 8.73 -21.41
CA LEU A 61 -2.83 8.48 -21.43
C LEU A 61 -2.43 7.20 -22.17
N ARG A 62 -3.35 6.23 -22.35
CA ARG A 62 -3.09 4.95 -23.02
C ARG A 62 -4.11 4.67 -24.11
N THR A 63 -3.64 4.10 -25.21
CA THR A 63 -4.50 3.55 -26.26
C THR A 63 -5.16 2.24 -25.79
N PRO A 64 -6.21 1.74 -26.47
CA PRO A 64 -6.81 0.44 -26.16
C PRO A 64 -5.79 -0.70 -26.22
N GLU A 65 -4.75 -0.61 -27.03
CA GLU A 65 -3.65 -1.57 -27.18
C GLU A 65 -2.64 -1.47 -26.03
N GLY A 66 -2.80 -0.46 -25.15
CA GLY A 66 -1.96 -0.26 -23.96
C GLY A 66 -0.70 0.55 -24.21
N THR A 67 -0.53 1.16 -25.40
CA THR A 67 0.60 2.04 -25.70
C THR A 67 0.33 3.48 -25.24
N PRO A 68 1.38 4.28 -24.92
CA PRO A 68 1.21 5.68 -24.58
C PRO A 68 0.59 6.47 -25.72
N THR A 69 -0.27 7.43 -25.39
CA THR A 69 -0.80 8.41 -26.37
C THR A 69 0.20 9.55 -26.55
N PRO A 70 0.10 10.35 -27.63
CA PRO A 70 0.91 11.56 -27.79
C PRO A 70 0.74 12.55 -26.61
N LEU A 71 -0.43 12.60 -26.00
CA LEU A 71 -0.65 13.39 -24.79
C LEU A 71 0.21 12.88 -23.61
N CYS A 72 0.26 11.57 -23.43
CA CYS A 72 1.11 10.95 -22.40
C CYS A 72 2.60 11.28 -22.63
N GLU A 73 3.07 11.19 -23.85
CA GLU A 73 4.45 11.50 -24.22
C GLU A 73 4.80 12.97 -23.97
N ASN A 74 3.89 13.89 -24.28
CA ASN A 74 4.07 15.31 -23.99
C ASN A 74 4.16 15.56 -22.46
N ILE A 75 3.23 14.98 -21.68
CA ILE A 75 3.20 15.14 -20.22
C ILE A 75 4.49 14.58 -19.58
N ARG A 76 5.02 13.46 -20.07
CA ARG A 76 6.29 12.91 -19.59
C ARG A 76 7.47 13.87 -19.70
N GLN A 77 7.49 14.70 -20.73
CA GLN A 77 8.57 15.67 -20.95
C GLN A 77 8.55 16.82 -19.94
N ASP A 78 7.40 17.07 -19.30
CA ASP A 78 7.24 18.14 -18.32
C ASP A 78 7.79 17.75 -16.94
N TYR A 79 8.03 16.44 -16.69
CA TYR A 79 8.44 15.93 -15.37
C TYR A 79 9.83 15.30 -15.39
N ALA A 80 10.73 15.88 -14.61
CA ALA A 80 12.06 15.31 -14.38
C ALA A 80 12.02 14.05 -13.49
N ALA A 81 11.05 13.98 -12.56
CA ALA A 81 10.85 12.85 -11.68
C ALA A 81 9.36 12.65 -11.34
N VAL A 82 8.95 11.42 -11.19
CA VAL A 82 7.65 11.00 -10.65
C VAL A 82 7.90 10.37 -9.28
N MET A 83 7.39 11.02 -8.23
CA MET A 83 7.58 10.59 -6.85
C MET A 83 6.23 10.19 -6.27
N VAL A 84 6.16 8.98 -5.71
CA VAL A 84 4.94 8.45 -5.10
C VAL A 84 5.25 8.09 -3.66
N ASP A 85 4.48 8.69 -2.75
CA ASP A 85 4.51 8.37 -1.32
C ASP A 85 3.38 7.38 -0.98
N GLU A 86 3.51 6.69 0.16
CA GLU A 86 2.54 5.69 0.65
C GLU A 86 2.21 4.62 -0.42
N TYR A 87 3.24 4.18 -1.15
CA TYR A 87 3.03 3.31 -2.31
C TYR A 87 2.41 1.95 -1.96
N GLN A 88 2.47 1.50 -0.70
CA GLN A 88 1.78 0.29 -0.22
C GLN A 88 0.24 0.38 -0.34
N ASP A 89 -0.31 1.60 -0.43
CA ASP A 89 -1.75 1.84 -0.54
C ASP A 89 -2.22 2.03 -1.99
N THR A 90 -1.32 1.80 -2.95
CA THR A 90 -1.59 1.92 -4.38
C THR A 90 -2.43 0.74 -4.89
N ASN A 91 -3.39 1.02 -5.76
CA ASN A 91 -4.10 0.01 -6.54
C ASN A 91 -3.49 -0.17 -7.94
N ALA A 92 -3.91 -1.22 -8.67
CA ALA A 92 -3.38 -1.53 -10.00
C ALA A 92 -3.59 -0.41 -11.03
N LEU A 93 -4.68 0.36 -10.89
CA LEU A 93 -4.99 1.46 -11.80
C LEU A 93 -4.06 2.66 -11.57
N GLN A 94 -3.80 2.97 -10.30
CA GLN A 94 -2.85 4.01 -9.90
C GLN A 94 -1.42 3.65 -10.31
N ASP A 95 -0.98 2.40 -10.08
CA ASP A 95 0.35 1.95 -10.56
C ASP A 95 0.48 2.10 -12.08
N ALA A 96 -0.57 1.75 -12.83
CA ALA A 96 -0.60 1.95 -14.28
C ALA A 96 -0.49 3.43 -14.69
N LEU A 97 -1.11 4.34 -13.93
CA LEU A 97 -0.99 5.80 -14.15
C LEU A 97 0.43 6.29 -13.86
N TYR A 98 1.03 5.89 -12.73
CA TYR A 98 2.41 6.28 -12.39
C TYR A 98 3.40 5.83 -13.47
N ARG A 99 3.27 4.60 -13.96
CA ARG A 99 4.09 4.08 -15.08
C ARG A 99 3.82 4.81 -16.39
N CYS A 100 2.59 5.28 -16.63
CA CYS A 100 2.29 6.11 -17.79
C CYS A 100 3.02 7.45 -17.72
N LEU A 101 3.16 8.04 -16.56
CA LEU A 101 3.80 9.35 -16.35
C LEU A 101 5.32 9.24 -16.25
N ALA A 102 5.84 8.10 -15.84
CA ALA A 102 7.27 7.86 -15.78
C ALA A 102 7.91 7.79 -17.18
N ALA A 103 9.22 8.03 -17.24
CA ALA A 103 10.01 7.80 -18.46
C ALA A 103 9.88 6.33 -18.93
N PRO A 104 10.02 6.05 -20.24
CA PRO A 104 9.86 4.69 -20.75
C PRO A 104 10.76 3.64 -20.08
N ALA A 105 11.96 4.03 -19.65
CA ALA A 105 12.89 3.20 -18.90
C ALA A 105 12.53 3.07 -17.41
N GLY A 106 11.62 3.91 -16.90
CA GLY A 106 11.26 3.96 -15.47
C GLY A 106 12.33 4.61 -14.57
N ASP A 107 13.39 5.14 -15.13
CA ASP A 107 14.56 5.67 -14.42
C ASP A 107 14.30 6.97 -13.65
N ASN A 108 13.16 7.60 -13.85
CA ASN A 108 12.68 8.77 -13.13
C ASN A 108 11.53 8.48 -12.13
N LEU A 109 11.20 7.20 -11.90
CA LEU A 109 10.16 6.80 -10.95
C LEU A 109 10.76 6.51 -9.58
N PHE A 110 10.31 7.23 -8.56
CA PHE A 110 10.74 7.08 -7.18
C PHE A 110 9.54 6.74 -6.29
N LEU A 111 9.56 5.57 -5.67
CA LEU A 111 8.46 5.03 -4.88
C LEU A 111 8.88 4.94 -3.41
N VAL A 112 8.08 5.48 -2.52
CA VAL A 112 8.27 5.39 -1.07
C VAL A 112 7.08 4.69 -0.47
N GLY A 113 7.32 3.79 0.46
CA GLY A 113 6.25 3.08 1.15
C GLY A 113 6.78 2.17 2.25
N ASP A 114 5.87 1.70 3.05
CA ASP A 114 6.13 0.72 4.10
C ASP A 114 5.03 -0.35 4.09
N LEU A 115 5.36 -1.56 3.68
CA LEU A 115 4.39 -2.65 3.58
C LEU A 115 3.70 -2.96 4.91
N LYS A 116 4.37 -2.71 6.05
CA LYS A 116 3.80 -2.87 7.40
C LYS A 116 2.64 -1.93 7.70
N GLN A 117 2.58 -0.80 6.99
CA GLN A 117 1.56 0.22 7.16
C GLN A 117 0.38 0.07 6.18
N SER A 118 0.33 -1.02 5.40
CA SER A 118 -0.75 -1.27 4.46
C SER A 118 -2.03 -1.67 5.19
N ILE A 119 -2.93 -0.71 5.38
CA ILE A 119 -4.22 -0.89 6.07
C ILE A 119 -5.44 -0.60 5.18
N TYR A 120 -5.23 -0.23 3.90
CA TYR A 120 -6.30 0.23 3.00
C TYR A 120 -6.77 -0.81 1.97
N ARG A 121 -6.59 -2.13 2.23
CA ARG A 121 -7.15 -3.19 1.36
C ARG A 121 -8.66 -3.03 1.12
N PHE A 122 -9.42 -2.59 2.14
CA PHE A 122 -10.85 -2.31 2.02
C PHE A 122 -11.18 -1.13 1.09
N ARG A 123 -10.19 -0.32 0.71
CA ARG A 123 -10.26 0.74 -0.30
C ARG A 123 -9.61 0.33 -1.62
N GLN A 124 -9.47 -0.97 -1.88
CA GLN A 124 -8.87 -1.54 -3.07
C GLN A 124 -7.36 -1.33 -3.22
N ALA A 125 -6.65 -0.94 -2.14
CA ALA A 125 -5.20 -1.00 -2.13
C ALA A 125 -4.73 -2.43 -2.36
N GLU A 126 -3.67 -2.59 -3.16
CA GLU A 126 -3.11 -3.88 -3.55
C GLU A 126 -1.63 -3.98 -3.13
N PRO A 127 -1.36 -4.27 -1.86
CA PRO A 127 0.00 -4.35 -1.33
C PRO A 127 0.91 -5.33 -2.08
N GLY A 128 0.32 -6.30 -2.78
CA GLY A 128 1.02 -7.24 -3.66
C GLY A 128 1.86 -6.55 -4.74
N ILE A 129 1.42 -5.38 -5.23
CA ILE A 129 2.17 -4.58 -6.21
C ILE A 129 3.51 -4.10 -5.62
N PHE A 130 3.49 -3.63 -4.38
CA PHE A 130 4.72 -3.20 -3.69
C PHE A 130 5.58 -4.40 -3.30
N ARG A 131 4.97 -5.47 -2.82
CA ARG A 131 5.69 -6.72 -2.48
C ARG A 131 6.49 -7.27 -3.65
N GLN A 132 5.91 -7.34 -4.86
CA GLN A 132 6.63 -7.79 -6.04
C GLN A 132 7.94 -7.03 -6.27
N LYS A 133 7.95 -5.72 -5.98
CA LYS A 133 9.17 -4.90 -6.08
C LYS A 133 10.15 -5.24 -4.95
N LEU A 134 9.66 -5.40 -3.72
CA LEU A 134 10.48 -5.79 -2.58
C LEU A 134 11.16 -7.16 -2.80
N ASP A 135 10.45 -8.10 -3.43
CA ASP A 135 10.96 -9.45 -3.68
C ASP A 135 11.90 -9.52 -4.88
N SER A 136 11.76 -8.63 -5.87
CA SER A 136 12.49 -8.71 -7.14
C SER A 136 13.63 -7.71 -7.28
N TRP A 137 13.56 -6.57 -6.60
CA TRP A 137 14.57 -5.53 -6.72
C TRP A 137 15.72 -5.73 -5.73
N PRO A 138 16.98 -5.54 -6.15
CA PRO A 138 18.13 -5.68 -5.25
C PRO A 138 18.13 -4.60 -4.17
N LEU A 139 18.32 -5.02 -2.92
CA LEU A 139 18.52 -4.11 -1.80
C LEU A 139 19.93 -3.50 -1.90
N LEU A 140 19.98 -2.19 -1.92
CA LEU A 140 21.27 -1.47 -1.93
C LEU A 140 21.82 -1.36 -0.50
N PRO A 141 23.09 -1.65 -0.30
CA PRO A 141 23.73 -1.40 0.99
C PRO A 141 23.66 0.09 1.31
N GLY A 142 23.32 0.40 2.54
CA GLY A 142 22.92 1.68 3.13
C GLY A 142 23.46 2.96 2.48
N ALA A 143 22.71 4.03 2.59
CA ALA A 143 22.89 5.33 1.89
C ALA A 143 24.29 5.99 2.00
N LYS A 144 25.17 5.51 2.88
CA LYS A 144 26.53 6.02 3.04
C LYS A 144 27.55 5.53 2.01
N ALA A 145 27.20 4.55 1.17
CA ALA A 145 28.13 3.84 0.28
C ALA A 145 27.86 4.02 -1.21
N ARG A 146 27.18 5.09 -1.65
CA ARG A 146 26.86 5.25 -3.07
C ARG A 146 27.89 6.05 -3.87
N PRO A 147 28.57 5.43 -4.83
CA PRO A 147 28.87 6.12 -6.07
C PRO A 147 27.54 6.32 -6.84
N ARG A 148 27.25 7.56 -7.22
CA ARG A 148 26.22 7.86 -8.21
C ARG A 148 26.46 6.97 -9.44
N PRO A 149 25.44 6.22 -9.93
CA PRO A 149 25.61 5.47 -11.17
C PRO A 149 26.11 6.41 -12.25
N PRO A 150 27.00 5.98 -13.16
CA PRO A 150 27.42 6.80 -14.28
C PRO A 150 26.18 7.30 -15.03
N GLU A 151 26.21 8.58 -15.43
CA GLU A 151 25.14 9.14 -16.28
C GLU A 151 24.94 8.25 -17.51
N GLY A 152 23.71 7.82 -17.77
CA GLY A 152 23.38 6.95 -18.91
C GLY A 152 23.47 5.45 -18.63
N THR A 153 23.76 5.00 -17.41
CA THR A 153 23.53 3.61 -17.05
C THR A 153 22.03 3.35 -17.06
N PRO A 154 21.51 2.40 -17.87
CA PRO A 154 20.10 2.03 -17.78
C PRO A 154 19.74 1.75 -16.33
N GLY A 155 18.67 2.40 -15.84
CA GLY A 155 18.27 2.29 -14.45
C GLY A 155 18.09 0.82 -14.08
N THR A 156 18.92 0.33 -13.19
CA THR A 156 18.63 -0.92 -12.51
C THR A 156 17.69 -0.56 -11.38
N ASP A 157 16.49 -1.13 -11.40
CA ASP A 157 15.57 -1.07 -10.27
C ASP A 157 16.32 -1.44 -9.00
N ALA A 158 16.11 -0.69 -7.92
CA ALA A 158 16.81 -0.92 -6.67
C ALA A 158 15.97 -0.49 -5.46
N LEU A 159 16.16 -1.18 -4.34
CA LEU A 159 15.58 -0.85 -3.05
C LEU A 159 16.58 -0.10 -2.18
N LEU A 160 16.07 0.89 -1.46
CA LEU A 160 16.78 1.56 -0.39
C LEU A 160 15.97 1.44 0.90
N ALA A 161 16.50 0.75 1.90
CA ALA A 161 15.88 0.68 3.22
C ALA A 161 16.09 2.00 3.98
N LEU A 162 15.00 2.56 4.51
CA LEU A 162 14.98 3.70 5.42
C LEU A 162 14.59 3.18 6.82
N ASP A 163 15.57 2.68 7.56
CA ASP A 163 15.40 2.03 8.85
C ASP A 163 15.52 2.99 10.04
N ALA A 164 16.09 4.17 9.84
CA ALA A 164 16.30 5.15 10.90
C ALA A 164 15.00 5.92 11.24
N ASN A 165 14.50 5.73 12.45
CA ASN A 165 13.36 6.45 13.00
C ASN A 165 13.85 7.65 13.83
N PHE A 166 13.53 8.87 13.38
CA PHE A 166 13.89 10.13 14.03
C PHE A 166 12.73 10.74 14.84
N ARG A 167 11.58 10.08 14.89
CA ARG A 167 10.35 10.57 15.52
C ARG A 167 10.21 10.07 16.95
N SER A 168 10.49 8.80 17.17
CA SER A 168 10.13 8.08 18.40
C SER A 168 11.34 7.87 19.32
N ALA A 169 11.07 7.76 20.62
CA ALA A 169 12.08 7.42 21.63
C ALA A 169 12.62 6.00 21.41
N PRO A 170 13.87 5.71 21.84
CA PRO A 170 14.48 4.39 21.68
C PRO A 170 13.62 3.23 22.25
N GLN A 171 12.98 3.46 23.40
CA GLN A 171 12.12 2.46 24.07
C GLN A 171 10.87 2.16 23.24
N VAL A 172 10.29 3.18 22.59
CA VAL A 172 9.13 3.03 21.70
C VAL A 172 9.53 2.25 20.45
N VAL A 173 10.67 2.58 19.85
CA VAL A 173 11.21 1.84 18.69
C VAL A 173 11.47 0.39 19.05
N ALA A 174 12.10 0.12 20.20
CA ALA A 174 12.36 -1.23 20.69
C ALA A 174 11.06 -2.02 20.94
N GLY A 175 10.05 -1.38 21.53
CA GLY A 175 8.74 -2.00 21.76
C GLY A 175 8.00 -2.33 20.47
N ILE A 176 8.06 -1.44 19.46
CA ILE A 176 7.50 -1.67 18.14
C ILE A 176 8.20 -2.85 17.48
N ASN A 177 9.54 -2.86 17.43
CA ASN A 177 10.29 -3.98 16.86
C ASN A 177 9.92 -5.30 17.54
N TYR A 178 9.88 -5.33 18.88
CA TYR A 178 9.52 -6.53 19.63
C TYR A 178 8.14 -7.07 19.26
N LEU A 179 7.13 -6.20 19.14
CA LEU A 179 5.77 -6.60 18.77
C LEU A 179 5.73 -7.12 17.32
N PHE A 180 6.37 -6.41 16.39
CA PHE A 180 6.36 -6.82 14.98
C PHE A 180 7.15 -8.10 14.73
N GLU A 181 8.23 -8.36 15.45
CA GLU A 181 8.94 -9.65 15.42
C GLU A 181 8.06 -10.83 15.78
N GLN A 182 7.08 -10.63 16.67
CA GLN A 182 6.14 -11.68 17.08
C GLN A 182 4.95 -11.82 16.13
N LEU A 183 4.46 -10.72 15.56
CA LEU A 183 3.20 -10.68 14.83
C LEU A 183 3.39 -10.74 13.30
N MET A 184 4.48 -10.23 12.76
CA MET A 184 4.70 -10.22 11.32
C MET A 184 5.43 -11.48 10.86
N THR A 185 4.65 -12.52 10.65
CA THR A 185 5.08 -13.75 9.98
C THR A 185 4.43 -13.86 8.60
N PRO A 186 4.98 -14.67 7.68
CA PRO A 186 4.35 -14.90 6.38
C PRO A 186 2.90 -15.39 6.49
N GLU A 187 2.57 -16.12 7.55
CA GLU A 187 1.24 -16.69 7.78
C GLU A 187 0.24 -15.65 8.29
N LEU A 188 0.68 -14.69 9.10
CA LEU A 188 -0.20 -13.72 9.74
C LEU A 188 -0.19 -12.36 9.03
N GLY A 189 0.99 -11.89 8.64
CA GLY A 189 1.17 -10.55 8.06
C GLY A 189 1.54 -10.57 6.57
N ASP A 190 1.48 -11.72 5.91
CA ASP A 190 1.91 -11.91 4.53
C ASP A 190 3.41 -11.59 4.27
N THR A 191 4.17 -11.18 5.27
CA THR A 191 5.59 -10.85 5.16
C THR A 191 6.32 -11.15 6.46
N ALA A 192 7.60 -11.50 6.39
CA ALA A 192 8.44 -11.66 7.58
C ALA A 192 9.02 -10.30 8.01
N TYR A 193 9.09 -10.10 9.32
CA TYR A 193 9.81 -8.96 9.89
C TYR A 193 11.31 -9.28 9.89
N GLY A 194 12.09 -8.58 9.07
CA GLY A 194 13.51 -8.92 8.87
C GLY A 194 14.31 -7.76 8.32
N ASP A 195 15.38 -8.09 7.60
CA ASP A 195 16.35 -7.13 7.05
C ASP A 195 15.68 -6.00 6.28
N GLY A 196 16.04 -4.76 6.65
CA GLY A 196 15.48 -3.53 6.06
C GLY A 196 14.13 -3.09 6.61
N GLN A 197 13.51 -3.86 7.53
CA GLN A 197 12.24 -3.51 8.16
C GLN A 197 12.38 -3.18 9.66
N VAL A 198 13.43 -3.68 10.30
CA VAL A 198 13.73 -3.40 11.71
C VAL A 198 14.12 -1.94 11.85
N LEU A 199 13.39 -1.21 12.71
CA LEU A 199 13.62 0.21 12.92
C LEU A 199 14.82 0.44 13.85
N VAL A 200 15.65 1.41 13.50
CA VAL A 200 16.75 1.89 14.33
C VAL A 200 16.44 3.29 14.82
N CYS A 201 16.59 3.53 16.12
CA CYS A 201 16.38 4.87 16.66
C CYS A 201 17.49 5.82 16.17
N GLY A 202 17.11 6.82 15.39
CA GLY A 202 17.96 7.90 14.90
C GLY A 202 17.70 9.24 15.59
N ALA A 203 16.78 9.29 16.57
CA ALA A 203 16.44 10.51 17.27
C ALA A 203 17.63 11.02 18.11
N PRO A 204 18.02 12.30 17.99
CA PRO A 204 19.10 12.87 18.82
C PRO A 204 18.65 13.08 20.26
N GLY A 205 19.53 12.81 21.21
CA GLY A 205 19.37 13.14 22.64
C GLY A 205 18.87 12.02 23.53
N GLU A 206 18.88 12.28 24.83
CA GLU A 206 18.38 11.39 25.89
C GLU A 206 16.86 11.51 26.04
N TYR A 207 16.17 11.09 25.02
CA TYR A 207 14.72 11.09 25.02
C TYR A 207 14.22 9.71 25.49
N GLN A 208 13.42 9.69 26.53
CA GLN A 208 12.83 8.48 27.08
C GLN A 208 11.35 8.41 26.75
N GLY A 209 10.89 7.22 26.44
CA GLY A 209 9.48 6.90 26.23
C GLY A 209 9.14 5.59 26.91
N SER A 210 7.85 5.30 27.01
CA SER A 210 7.36 4.01 27.49
C SER A 210 6.41 3.38 26.48
N VAL A 211 6.28 2.07 26.57
CA VAL A 211 5.28 1.29 25.83
C VAL A 211 4.42 0.58 26.86
N GLU A 212 3.12 0.85 26.84
CA GLU A 212 2.13 0.22 27.71
C GLU A 212 1.27 -0.72 26.86
N VAL A 213 1.03 -1.93 27.36
CA VAL A 213 0.13 -2.90 26.76
C VAL A 213 -0.97 -3.20 27.77
N GLN A 214 -2.20 -2.90 27.40
CA GLN A 214 -3.37 -3.17 28.22
C GLN A 214 -4.22 -4.27 27.57
N PHE A 215 -4.56 -5.29 28.35
CA PHE A 215 -5.52 -6.31 27.95
C PHE A 215 -6.90 -5.93 28.50
N LEU A 216 -7.85 -5.75 27.60
CA LEU A 216 -9.24 -5.46 27.95
C LEU A 216 -10.09 -6.71 27.73
N PRO A 217 -11.16 -6.94 28.53
CA PRO A 217 -12.10 -8.03 28.31
C PRO A 217 -12.84 -7.86 26.97
N ASP A 218 -13.12 -8.97 26.31
CA ASP A 218 -13.69 -9.02 24.95
C ASP A 218 -15.18 -8.59 24.86
N ASP A 219 -15.83 -8.37 26.01
CA ASP A 219 -17.30 -8.33 26.09
C ASP A 219 -17.93 -6.94 25.99
N GLU A 220 -17.14 -5.85 25.96
CA GLU A 220 -17.72 -4.51 26.03
C GLU A 220 -16.93 -3.50 25.14
N ALA A 221 -17.49 -3.17 23.96
CA ALA A 221 -16.95 -2.11 23.09
C ALA A 221 -16.90 -0.73 23.78
N GLU A 222 -17.68 -0.53 24.85
CA GLU A 222 -17.61 0.68 25.68
C GLU A 222 -16.36 0.74 26.57
N THR A 223 -15.74 -0.40 26.89
CA THR A 223 -14.55 -0.48 27.75
C THR A 223 -13.32 0.11 27.11
N ASP A 224 -13.10 -0.07 25.79
CA ASP A 224 -11.93 0.45 25.08
C ASP A 224 -11.91 1.99 25.11
N ALA A 225 -13.02 2.61 24.73
CA ALA A 225 -13.14 4.06 24.70
C ALA A 225 -13.08 4.67 26.12
N GLY A 226 -13.70 3.99 27.09
CA GLY A 226 -13.67 4.38 28.51
C GLY A 226 -12.24 4.37 29.06
N TRP A 227 -11.53 3.26 28.86
CA TRP A 227 -10.14 3.12 29.31
C TRP A 227 -9.22 4.17 28.65
N ILE A 228 -9.36 4.38 27.34
CA ILE A 228 -8.58 5.39 26.62
C ILE A 228 -8.83 6.80 27.21
N ALA A 229 -10.10 7.14 27.46
CA ALA A 229 -10.45 8.44 28.05
C ALA A 229 -9.86 8.62 29.43
N GLU A 230 -9.99 7.62 30.32
CA GLU A 230 -9.39 7.65 31.65
C GLU A 230 -7.86 7.76 31.58
N ARG A 231 -7.22 7.02 30.67
CA ARG A 231 -5.77 7.07 30.52
C ARG A 231 -5.29 8.45 30.05
N ILE A 232 -5.99 9.06 29.10
CA ILE A 232 -5.72 10.43 28.66
C ILE A 232 -5.85 11.42 29.83
N GLU A 233 -6.92 11.32 30.63
CA GLU A 233 -7.12 12.18 31.80
C GLU A 233 -6.01 12.02 32.83
N GLN A 234 -5.56 10.79 33.09
CA GLN A 234 -4.42 10.51 33.99
C GLN A 234 -3.13 11.17 33.49
N LEU A 235 -2.79 11.02 32.20
CA LEU A 235 -1.58 11.59 31.60
C LEU A 235 -1.60 13.14 31.66
N VAL A 236 -2.74 13.75 31.34
CA VAL A 236 -2.92 15.20 31.40
C VAL A 236 -2.84 15.70 32.84
N SER A 237 -3.49 15.01 33.80
CA SER A 237 -3.48 15.39 35.22
C SER A 237 -2.10 15.19 35.87
N ALA A 238 -1.33 14.20 35.42
CA ALA A 238 0.04 13.98 35.88
C ALA A 238 1.02 15.01 35.28
N GLY A 239 0.61 15.77 34.28
CA GLY A 239 1.48 16.73 33.59
C GLY A 239 2.60 16.02 32.83
N GLU A 240 2.30 14.87 32.25
CA GLU A 240 3.28 14.12 31.44
C GLU A 240 3.85 15.01 30.33
N PRO A 241 5.18 15.10 30.21
CA PRO A 241 5.80 16.03 29.29
C PRO A 241 5.61 15.57 27.84
N VAL A 242 5.18 16.48 26.98
CA VAL A 242 5.06 16.25 25.54
C VAL A 242 6.18 16.97 24.81
N ARG A 243 6.85 16.26 23.90
CA ARG A 243 7.88 16.86 23.06
C ARG A 243 7.25 17.53 21.83
N GLU A 244 7.54 18.81 21.65
CA GLU A 244 7.20 19.57 20.46
C GLU A 244 8.49 20.05 19.77
N GLY A 245 8.89 19.36 18.68
CA GLY A 245 10.16 19.62 18.01
C GLY A 245 11.37 19.35 18.92
N SER A 246 12.20 20.35 19.16
CA SER A 246 13.35 20.29 20.10
C SER A 246 12.99 20.71 21.54
N THR A 247 11.74 21.08 21.81
CA THR A 247 11.27 21.61 23.09
C THR A 247 10.37 20.59 23.76
N THR A 248 10.52 20.41 25.08
CA THR A 248 9.61 19.62 25.92
C THR A 248 8.64 20.61 26.63
N ARG A 249 7.34 20.35 26.51
CA ARG A 249 6.28 21.07 27.22
C ARG A 249 5.63 20.20 28.26
#